data_95aa9752fdae86aa32fb4469d0bfc75f
#
_entry.id   95aa9752fdae86aa32fb4469d0bfc75f
#
_cell.length_a   1.000
_cell.length_b   1.000
_cell.length_c   1.000
_cell.angle_alpha   90.00
_cell.angle_beta   90.00
_cell.angle_gamma   90.00
#
_symmetry.space_group_name_H-M   'P 1'
#
loop_
_entity.id
_entity.type
_entity.pdbx_description
1 polymer ?
#
loop_
_entity_poly.entity_id
_entity_poly.type
_entity_poly.pdbx_seq_one_letter_code
_entity_poly.pdbx_strand_id
1 'polypeptide(L)'
;HWDKLVNISHTIAYGHSRFGKSALVAAAFDQEIDAVIAHQSGTGGASLSKEKPGESVADITNGYPHWFSPVYRAYGGREGDMPVDQHHLLALIAPRPVMLSNAKRDVWSDPNGAFRAAQGANSVYALYGSDGLRQKKLNKFDPSADIAFWMRRGTHGVVKEDWPAFLEFLDAHFK
;
A
#
# COMPACT_ATOMS: atom_id res chain seq x y z
N HIS A 1 2.38 30.32 0.31
CA HIS A 1 3.16 30.76 1.49
C HIS A 1 4.12 29.68 1.99
N TRP A 2 3.85 28.41 1.76
CA TRP A 2 4.73 27.28 2.14
C TRP A 2 5.98 27.17 1.26
N ASP A 3 5.84 27.53 -0.01
CA ASP A 3 6.91 27.59 -1.03
C ASP A 3 8.08 28.51 -0.64
N LYS A 4 7.88 29.45 0.31
CA LYS A 4 8.92 30.31 0.88
C LYS A 4 9.63 29.72 2.09
N LEU A 5 9.05 28.68 2.72
CA LEU A 5 9.55 28.10 3.97
C LEU A 5 10.18 26.72 3.75
N VAL A 6 9.77 26.02 2.71
CA VAL A 6 10.23 24.66 2.39
C VAL A 6 10.48 24.57 0.89
N ASN A 7 11.65 24.09 0.50
CA ASN A 7 11.90 23.73 -0.88
C ASN A 7 11.22 22.38 -1.15
N ILE A 8 10.00 22.44 -1.74
CA ILE A 8 9.23 21.26 -2.07
C ILE A 8 9.62 20.82 -3.48
N SER A 9 10.51 19.85 -3.57
CA SER A 9 10.87 19.21 -4.85
C SER A 9 10.05 17.93 -5.09
N HIS A 10 9.60 17.28 -4.03
CA HIS A 10 8.84 16.02 -4.12
C HIS A 10 7.73 15.96 -3.07
N THR A 11 6.58 15.40 -3.47
CA THR A 11 5.41 15.19 -2.61
C THR A 11 5.21 13.70 -2.36
N ILE A 12 5.29 13.28 -1.10
CA ILE A 12 5.12 11.89 -0.70
C ILE A 12 3.87 11.74 0.17
N ALA A 13 2.94 10.88 -0.23
CA ALA A 13 1.81 10.52 0.60
C ALA A 13 2.22 9.41 1.59
N TYR A 14 2.07 9.66 2.89
CA TYR A 14 2.30 8.66 3.93
C TYR A 14 1.04 8.45 4.75
N GLY A 15 0.76 7.20 5.09
CA GLY A 15 -0.31 6.88 6.03
C GLY A 15 -0.16 5.53 6.68
N HIS A 16 -0.59 5.44 7.95
CA HIS A 16 -0.67 4.20 8.71
C HIS A 16 -2.11 3.74 8.84
N SER A 17 -2.36 2.44 8.72
CA SER A 17 -3.67 1.81 8.91
C SER A 17 -4.72 2.42 7.95
N ARG A 18 -5.83 2.98 8.46
CA ARG A 18 -6.84 3.65 7.63
C ARG A 18 -6.26 4.80 6.78
N PHE A 19 -5.28 5.52 7.30
CA PHE A 19 -4.61 6.59 6.53
C PHE A 19 -3.68 6.03 5.45
N GLY A 20 -3.19 4.79 5.60
CA GLY A 20 -2.50 4.08 4.53
C GLY A 20 -3.42 3.77 3.34
N LYS A 21 -4.70 3.43 3.60
CA LYS A 21 -5.73 3.29 2.56
C LYS A 21 -5.95 4.63 1.83
N SER A 22 -6.08 5.72 2.60
CA SER A 22 -6.27 7.07 2.03
C SER A 22 -5.07 7.53 1.21
N ALA A 23 -3.83 7.25 1.67
CA ALA A 23 -2.62 7.59 0.95
C ALA A 23 -2.53 6.87 -0.41
N LEU A 24 -2.88 5.57 -0.46
CA LEU A 24 -2.93 4.82 -1.72
C LEU A 24 -3.98 5.38 -2.69
N VAL A 25 -5.17 5.69 -2.21
CA VAL A 25 -6.23 6.29 -3.04
C VAL A 25 -5.80 7.68 -3.53
N ALA A 26 -5.23 8.52 -2.65
CA ALA A 26 -4.72 9.82 -3.06
C ALA A 26 -3.68 9.69 -4.18
N ALA A 27 -2.66 8.85 -3.99
CA ALA A 27 -1.62 8.64 -5.00
C ALA A 27 -2.15 8.04 -6.31
N ALA A 28 -3.18 7.19 -6.25
CA ALA A 28 -3.78 6.61 -7.46
C ALA A 28 -4.52 7.63 -8.33
N PHE A 29 -5.10 8.68 -7.72
CA PHE A 29 -5.93 9.66 -8.43
C PHE A 29 -5.29 11.05 -8.55
N ASP A 30 -4.22 11.33 -7.81
CA ASP A 30 -3.46 12.56 -7.90
C ASP A 30 -2.05 12.30 -8.44
N GLN A 31 -1.78 12.79 -9.65
CA GLN A 31 -0.51 12.59 -10.33
C GLN A 31 0.62 13.49 -9.79
N GLU A 32 0.32 14.49 -8.98
CA GLU A 32 1.29 15.38 -8.34
C GLU A 32 1.92 14.72 -7.09
N ILE A 33 1.44 13.56 -6.68
CA ILE A 33 2.06 12.76 -5.62
C ILE A 33 3.13 11.87 -6.23
N ASP A 34 4.40 12.17 -5.94
CA ASP A 34 5.57 11.49 -6.52
C ASP A 34 5.76 10.06 -6.01
N ALA A 35 5.42 9.80 -4.75
CA ALA A 35 5.51 8.45 -4.16
C ALA A 35 4.50 8.25 -3.03
N VAL A 36 4.29 6.99 -2.64
CA VAL A 36 3.43 6.65 -1.50
C VAL A 36 4.07 5.62 -0.57
N ILE A 37 3.93 5.85 0.73
CA ILE A 37 4.24 4.86 1.78
C ILE A 37 2.94 4.47 2.48
N ALA A 38 2.44 3.28 2.18
CA ALA A 38 1.24 2.72 2.81
C ALA A 38 1.63 1.72 3.90
N HIS A 39 1.51 2.15 5.16
CA HIS A 39 1.94 1.37 6.30
C HIS A 39 0.76 0.62 6.92
N GLN A 40 0.81 -0.71 6.88
CA GLN A 40 -0.20 -1.63 7.47
C GLN A 40 -1.63 -1.28 7.06
N SER A 41 -1.82 -1.03 5.76
CA SER A 41 -3.10 -0.50 5.26
C SER A 41 -4.23 -1.53 5.20
N GLY A 42 -3.93 -2.83 5.17
CA GLY A 42 -4.91 -3.91 5.30
C GLY A 42 -6.01 -3.91 4.23
N THR A 43 -7.19 -4.37 4.64
CA THR A 43 -8.41 -4.48 3.80
C THR A 43 -8.88 -3.13 3.31
N GLY A 44 -9.20 -3.02 2.03
CA GLY A 44 -9.50 -1.74 1.38
C GLY A 44 -8.29 -0.82 1.21
N GLY A 45 -7.10 -1.29 1.60
CA GLY A 45 -5.80 -0.68 1.34
C GLY A 45 -4.98 -1.52 0.37
N ALA A 46 -3.81 -2.02 0.79
CA ALA A 46 -2.94 -2.81 -0.09
C ALA A 46 -3.26 -4.31 -0.10
N SER A 47 -3.91 -4.87 0.93
CA SER A 47 -4.16 -6.30 1.00
C SER A 47 -5.29 -6.73 0.08
N LEU A 48 -5.09 -7.81 -0.69
CA LEU A 48 -6.15 -8.38 -1.52
C LEU A 48 -7.40 -8.66 -0.67
N SER A 49 -8.57 -8.40 -1.23
CA SER A 49 -9.86 -8.69 -0.57
C SER A 49 -10.27 -10.13 -0.74
N LYS A 50 -9.86 -10.77 -1.85
CA LYS A 50 -10.20 -12.16 -2.16
C LYS A 50 -9.30 -13.13 -1.39
N GLU A 51 -9.89 -14.22 -0.86
CA GLU A 51 -9.17 -15.35 -0.26
C GLU A 51 -8.11 -14.94 0.78
N LYS A 52 -8.49 -14.16 1.75
CA LYS A 52 -7.57 -13.63 2.75
C LYS A 52 -7.91 -14.06 4.17
N PRO A 53 -6.93 -14.25 5.06
CA PRO A 53 -7.14 -14.25 6.50
C PRO A 53 -7.34 -12.82 7.04
N GLY A 54 -7.80 -12.71 8.28
CA GLY A 54 -7.95 -11.44 8.98
C GLY A 54 -9.21 -10.69 8.61
N GLU A 55 -9.14 -9.36 8.56
CA GLU A 55 -10.29 -8.50 8.34
C GLU A 55 -10.89 -8.68 6.94
N SER A 56 -12.17 -9.07 6.89
CA SER A 56 -12.93 -9.17 5.63
C SER A 56 -13.51 -7.83 5.21
N VAL A 57 -14.04 -7.77 3.98
CA VAL A 57 -14.82 -6.61 3.51
C VAL A 57 -16.05 -6.39 4.39
N ALA A 58 -16.72 -7.48 4.81
CA ALA A 58 -17.86 -7.39 5.72
C ALA A 58 -17.46 -6.79 7.08
N ASP A 59 -16.35 -7.24 7.67
CA ASP A 59 -15.88 -6.73 8.96
C ASP A 59 -15.62 -5.23 8.92
N ILE A 60 -14.82 -4.77 7.95
CA ILE A 60 -14.42 -3.36 7.89
C ILE A 60 -15.59 -2.45 7.52
N THR A 61 -16.47 -2.88 6.61
CA THR A 61 -17.61 -2.04 6.19
C THR A 61 -18.76 -2.02 7.19
N ASN A 62 -18.88 -3.04 8.05
CA ASN A 62 -19.81 -3.02 9.18
C ASN A 62 -19.26 -2.22 10.35
N GLY A 63 -17.95 -2.34 10.63
CA GLY A 63 -17.30 -1.56 11.69
C GLY A 63 -17.19 -0.07 11.36
N TYR A 64 -16.96 0.25 10.10
CA TYR A 64 -16.69 1.62 9.62
C TYR A 64 -17.47 1.93 8.33
N PRO A 65 -18.81 1.96 8.37
CA PRO A 65 -19.67 2.07 7.18
C PRO A 65 -19.46 3.36 6.38
N HIS A 66 -18.93 4.40 7.02
CA HIS A 66 -18.65 5.71 6.41
C HIS A 66 -17.30 5.82 5.70
N TRP A 67 -16.45 4.77 5.76
CA TRP A 67 -15.14 4.80 5.08
C TRP A 67 -15.21 4.35 3.63
N PHE A 68 -16.25 3.61 3.26
CA PHE A 68 -16.34 2.95 1.96
C PHE A 68 -17.66 3.23 1.25
N SER A 69 -17.64 3.08 -0.06
CA SER A 69 -18.87 3.19 -0.86
C SER A 69 -19.84 2.04 -0.56
N PRO A 70 -21.17 2.27 -0.75
CA PRO A 70 -22.16 1.20 -0.65
C PRO A 70 -21.89 0.02 -1.60
N VAL A 71 -21.27 0.29 -2.76
CA VAL A 71 -20.88 -0.74 -3.74
C VAL A 71 -19.83 -1.68 -3.16
N TYR A 72 -18.78 -1.15 -2.52
CA TYR A 72 -17.75 -1.98 -1.87
C TYR A 72 -18.36 -2.83 -0.75
N ARG A 73 -19.20 -2.22 0.09
CA ARG A 73 -19.92 -2.93 1.18
C ARG A 73 -20.77 -4.09 0.66
N ALA A 74 -21.41 -3.96 -0.52
CA ALA A 74 -22.23 -5.01 -1.08
C ALA A 74 -21.46 -6.30 -1.43
N TYR A 75 -20.12 -6.23 -1.50
CA TYR A 75 -19.27 -7.40 -1.71
C TYR A 75 -18.84 -8.12 -0.41
N GLY A 76 -19.21 -7.61 0.76
CA GLY A 76 -18.93 -8.29 2.03
C GLY A 76 -19.49 -9.70 2.06
N GLY A 77 -18.62 -10.71 2.26
CA GLY A 77 -18.97 -12.13 2.18
C GLY A 77 -19.08 -12.69 0.74
N ARG A 78 -18.85 -11.87 -0.26
CA ARG A 78 -18.83 -12.23 -1.68
C ARG A 78 -17.64 -11.62 -2.41
N GLU A 79 -16.51 -11.51 -1.74
CA GLU A 79 -15.32 -10.86 -2.26
C GLU A 79 -14.83 -11.52 -3.57
N GLY A 80 -15.11 -12.83 -3.77
CA GLY A 80 -14.83 -13.54 -5.01
C GLY A 80 -15.47 -12.94 -6.26
N ASP A 81 -16.64 -12.31 -6.09
CA ASP A 81 -17.42 -11.71 -7.19
C ASP A 81 -16.92 -10.30 -7.59
N MET A 82 -15.98 -9.72 -6.83
CA MET A 82 -15.45 -8.39 -7.14
C MET A 82 -14.78 -8.38 -8.52
N PRO A 83 -15.09 -7.41 -9.40
CA PRO A 83 -14.45 -7.31 -10.72
C PRO A 83 -13.00 -6.82 -10.63
N VAL A 84 -12.62 -6.18 -9.53
CA VAL A 84 -11.28 -5.65 -9.25
C VAL A 84 -10.83 -6.07 -7.85
N ASP A 85 -9.52 -5.95 -7.58
CA ASP A 85 -8.97 -6.11 -6.22
C ASP A 85 -7.81 -5.14 -6.02
N GLN A 86 -7.21 -5.10 -4.85
CA GLN A 86 -6.28 -4.06 -4.41
C GLN A 86 -4.99 -3.95 -5.25
N HIS A 87 -4.58 -5.01 -5.95
CA HIS A 87 -3.49 -4.92 -6.92
C HIS A 87 -3.78 -3.93 -8.07
N HIS A 88 -5.04 -3.75 -8.45
CA HIS A 88 -5.42 -2.72 -9.43
C HIS A 88 -5.25 -1.31 -8.87
N LEU A 89 -5.52 -1.09 -7.57
CA LEU A 89 -5.24 0.20 -6.93
C LEU A 89 -3.75 0.54 -6.97
N LEU A 90 -2.88 -0.45 -6.67
CA LEU A 90 -1.43 -0.28 -6.78
C LEU A 90 -1.01 -0.02 -8.23
N ALA A 91 -1.61 -0.72 -9.18
CA ALA A 91 -1.33 -0.55 -10.61
C ALA A 91 -1.66 0.87 -11.13
N LEU A 92 -2.67 1.54 -10.57
CA LEU A 92 -3.01 2.93 -10.93
C LEU A 92 -1.93 3.94 -10.53
N ILE A 93 -1.02 3.58 -9.63
CA ILE A 93 0.07 4.45 -9.18
C ILE A 93 1.28 4.36 -10.13
N ALA A 94 1.39 3.26 -10.90
CA ALA A 94 2.52 3.03 -11.80
C ALA A 94 2.79 4.22 -12.74
N PRO A 95 4.05 4.54 -13.04
CA PRO A 95 5.29 3.89 -12.58
C PRO A 95 5.86 4.47 -11.27
N ARG A 96 5.13 5.33 -10.56
CA ARG A 96 5.61 6.04 -9.37
C ARG A 96 5.89 5.06 -8.23
N PRO A 97 6.91 5.35 -7.39
CA PRO A 97 7.31 4.48 -6.30
C PRO A 97 6.22 4.27 -5.24
N VAL A 98 6.04 3.01 -4.85
CA VAL A 98 5.11 2.58 -3.79
C VAL A 98 5.87 1.76 -2.76
N MET A 99 5.82 2.14 -1.50
CA MET A 99 6.30 1.32 -0.41
C MET A 99 5.13 0.75 0.40
N LEU A 100 5.07 -0.57 0.52
CA LEU A 100 4.15 -1.28 1.40
C LEU A 100 4.91 -1.74 2.65
N SER A 101 4.65 -1.10 3.77
CA SER A 101 5.27 -1.44 5.05
C SER A 101 4.33 -2.25 5.93
N ASN A 102 4.80 -3.35 6.49
CA ASN A 102 3.97 -4.32 7.21
C ASN A 102 4.67 -4.85 8.47
N ALA A 103 3.89 -5.53 9.33
CA ALA A 103 4.39 -6.23 10.50
C ALA A 103 3.97 -7.70 10.48
N LYS A 104 4.91 -8.61 10.80
CA LYS A 104 4.73 -10.06 10.64
C LYS A 104 3.55 -10.65 11.45
N ARG A 105 3.26 -10.06 12.62
CA ARG A 105 2.17 -10.53 13.50
C ARG A 105 0.88 -9.71 13.36
N ASP A 106 0.83 -8.80 12.41
CA ASP A 106 -0.38 -8.05 12.06
C ASP A 106 -1.25 -8.87 11.08
N VAL A 107 -1.69 -10.05 11.55
CA VAL A 107 -2.46 -10.99 10.73
C VAL A 107 -3.82 -10.44 10.31
N TRP A 108 -4.35 -9.49 11.08
CA TRP A 108 -5.61 -8.81 10.78
C TRP A 108 -5.51 -7.98 9.49
N SER A 109 -4.39 -7.30 9.27
CA SER A 109 -4.11 -6.53 8.06
C SER A 109 -3.65 -7.39 6.87
N ASP A 110 -3.40 -8.67 7.05
CA ASP A 110 -2.93 -9.62 6.03
C ASP A 110 -1.70 -9.11 5.22
N PRO A 111 -0.50 -9.13 5.82
CA PRO A 111 0.73 -8.77 5.10
C PRO A 111 1.03 -9.63 3.86
N ASN A 112 0.59 -10.90 3.87
CA ASN A 112 0.77 -11.79 2.73
C ASN A 112 -0.13 -11.38 1.55
N GLY A 113 -1.36 -10.94 1.84
CA GLY A 113 -2.27 -10.39 0.84
C GLY A 113 -1.72 -9.10 0.22
N ALA A 114 -1.11 -8.23 1.03
CA ALA A 114 -0.44 -7.03 0.53
C ALA A 114 0.76 -7.37 -0.38
N PHE A 115 1.52 -8.41 -0.04
CA PHE A 115 2.63 -8.88 -0.89
C PHE A 115 2.13 -9.45 -2.23
N ARG A 116 1.07 -10.27 -2.21
CA ARG A 116 0.44 -10.78 -3.43
C ARG A 116 -0.14 -9.65 -4.29
N ALA A 117 -0.72 -8.61 -3.68
CA ALA A 117 -1.19 -7.45 -4.42
C ALA A 117 -0.03 -6.70 -5.10
N ALA A 118 1.10 -6.52 -4.40
CA ALA A 118 2.31 -5.96 -4.99
C ALA A 118 2.79 -6.78 -6.21
N GLN A 119 2.81 -8.10 -6.09
CA GLN A 119 3.14 -8.99 -7.23
C GLN A 119 2.15 -8.86 -8.38
N GLY A 120 0.86 -8.73 -8.08
CA GLY A 120 -0.20 -8.57 -9.08
C GLY A 120 -0.11 -7.26 -9.87
N ALA A 121 0.46 -6.20 -9.29
CA ALA A 121 0.65 -4.92 -9.95
C ALA A 121 1.84 -4.91 -10.94
N ASN A 122 2.77 -5.87 -10.86
CA ASN A 122 4.00 -5.90 -11.67
C ASN A 122 3.75 -5.83 -13.18
N SER A 123 2.70 -6.47 -13.68
CA SER A 123 2.39 -6.46 -15.10
C SER A 123 2.13 -5.04 -15.66
N VAL A 124 1.55 -4.17 -14.84
CA VAL A 124 1.30 -2.77 -15.22
C VAL A 124 2.58 -1.94 -15.09
N TYR A 125 3.37 -2.13 -14.02
CA TYR A 125 4.69 -1.49 -13.90
C TYR A 125 5.60 -1.85 -15.08
N ALA A 126 5.58 -3.10 -15.55
CA ALA A 126 6.35 -3.54 -16.72
C ALA A 126 5.99 -2.79 -18.02
N LEU A 127 4.75 -2.32 -18.18
CA LEU A 127 4.36 -1.49 -19.33
C LEU A 127 5.11 -0.15 -19.39
N TYR A 128 5.60 0.32 -18.25
CA TYR A 128 6.41 1.53 -18.12
C TYR A 128 7.93 1.25 -18.06
N GLY A 129 8.34 0.00 -18.29
CA GLY A 129 9.75 -0.40 -18.22
C GLY A 129 10.30 -0.60 -16.81
N SER A 130 9.43 -0.69 -15.81
CA SER A 130 9.78 -0.93 -14.41
C SER A 130 9.65 -2.41 -14.04
N ASP A 131 10.57 -2.91 -13.21
CA ASP A 131 10.48 -4.27 -12.64
C ASP A 131 9.46 -4.37 -11.49
N GLY A 132 8.87 -3.25 -11.04
CA GLY A 132 7.93 -3.20 -9.93
C GLY A 132 8.49 -3.81 -8.65
N LEU A 133 7.84 -4.86 -8.13
CA LEU A 133 8.32 -5.64 -6.98
C LEU A 133 9.37 -6.66 -7.43
N ARG A 134 10.64 -6.42 -7.12
CA ARG A 134 11.76 -7.33 -7.45
C ARG A 134 11.98 -8.43 -6.43
N GLN A 135 11.62 -8.19 -5.16
CA GLN A 135 11.82 -9.18 -4.10
C GLN A 135 10.88 -10.39 -4.24
N LYS A 136 11.43 -11.59 -4.05
CA LYS A 136 10.70 -12.86 -4.12
C LYS A 136 10.21 -13.38 -2.78
N LYS A 137 10.61 -12.75 -1.68
CA LYS A 137 10.30 -13.17 -0.30
C LYS A 137 9.98 -11.94 0.56
N LEU A 138 9.04 -12.10 1.48
CA LEU A 138 8.56 -11.06 2.38
C LEU A 138 9.64 -10.32 3.18
N ASN A 139 10.76 -10.99 3.49
CA ASN A 139 11.83 -10.46 4.33
C ASN A 139 13.08 -10.03 3.54
N LYS A 140 12.93 -9.77 2.24
CA LYS A 140 14.03 -9.34 1.36
C LYS A 140 13.76 -7.94 0.84
N PHE A 141 13.72 -6.97 1.77
CA PHE A 141 13.49 -5.57 1.46
C PHE A 141 14.47 -5.05 0.41
N ASP A 142 13.94 -4.42 -0.61
CA ASP A 142 14.69 -3.75 -1.67
C ASP A 142 14.14 -2.31 -1.77
N PRO A 143 14.81 -1.34 -1.15
CA PRO A 143 14.33 0.05 -1.10
C PRO A 143 14.35 0.75 -2.46
N SER A 144 15.14 0.25 -3.43
CA SER A 144 15.23 0.85 -4.77
C SER A 144 14.27 0.24 -5.80
N ALA A 145 13.42 -0.70 -5.38
CA ALA A 145 12.35 -1.21 -6.22
C ALA A 145 11.19 -0.22 -6.30
N ASP A 146 10.58 -0.04 -7.48
CA ASP A 146 9.43 0.86 -7.63
C ASP A 146 8.20 0.39 -6.85
N ILE A 147 8.09 -0.92 -6.59
CA ILE A 147 7.25 -1.44 -5.51
C ILE A 147 8.16 -2.06 -4.46
N ALA A 148 8.37 -1.38 -3.35
CA ALA A 148 9.15 -1.84 -2.21
C ALA A 148 8.24 -2.45 -1.14
N PHE A 149 8.63 -3.61 -0.58
CA PHE A 149 7.85 -4.27 0.47
C PHE A 149 8.70 -4.48 1.72
N TRP A 150 8.36 -3.76 2.78
CA TRP A 150 9.01 -3.86 4.09
C TRP A 150 8.21 -4.74 5.05
N MET A 151 8.89 -5.65 5.75
CA MET A 151 8.29 -6.53 6.75
C MET A 151 9.12 -6.53 8.03
N ARG A 152 8.66 -5.86 9.07
CA ARG A 152 9.28 -5.95 10.39
C ARG A 152 8.70 -7.04 11.28
N ARG A 153 9.34 -7.32 12.39
CA ARG A 153 8.74 -8.07 13.50
C ARG A 153 7.71 -7.21 14.23
N GLY A 154 6.80 -7.84 14.97
CA GLY A 154 5.83 -7.12 15.80
C GLY A 154 4.41 -7.12 15.23
N THR A 155 3.56 -6.28 15.81
CA THR A 155 2.11 -6.18 15.58
C THR A 155 1.76 -4.85 14.90
N HIS A 156 0.48 -4.56 14.79
CA HIS A 156 -0.06 -3.31 14.26
C HIS A 156 0.43 -2.10 15.05
N GLY A 157 0.90 -1.05 14.38
CA GLY A 157 1.36 0.20 14.98
C GLY A 157 2.57 0.79 14.27
N VAL A 158 2.84 2.06 14.54
CA VAL A 158 4.04 2.76 14.07
C VAL A 158 5.11 2.67 15.16
N VAL A 159 6.29 2.21 14.81
CA VAL A 159 7.43 2.07 15.73
C VAL A 159 8.68 2.72 15.14
N LYS A 160 9.66 3.01 15.98
CA LYS A 160 10.91 3.66 15.54
C LYS A 160 11.67 2.85 14.48
N GLU A 161 11.52 1.54 14.49
CA GLU A 161 12.17 0.62 13.55
C GLU A 161 11.63 0.72 12.11
N ASP A 162 10.48 1.35 11.90
CA ASP A 162 9.93 1.59 10.56
C ASP A 162 10.65 2.72 9.82
N TRP A 163 11.11 3.75 10.55
CA TRP A 163 11.65 4.98 9.97
C TRP A 163 12.92 4.80 9.12
N PRO A 164 13.91 3.98 9.51
CA PRO A 164 15.06 3.72 8.65
C PRO A 164 14.65 3.18 7.28
N ALA A 165 13.72 2.23 7.22
CA ALA A 165 13.26 1.66 5.97
C ALA A 165 12.51 2.70 5.09
N PHE A 166 11.73 3.60 5.71
CA PHE A 166 11.08 4.69 5.00
C PHE A 166 12.10 5.65 4.39
N LEU A 167 13.13 6.01 5.15
CA LEU A 167 14.19 6.90 4.69
C LEU A 167 15.04 6.24 3.59
N GLU A 168 15.41 4.96 3.73
CA GLU A 168 16.13 4.20 2.70
C GLU A 168 15.35 4.17 1.38
N PHE A 169 14.04 3.97 1.43
CA PHE A 169 13.18 3.99 0.25
C PHE A 169 13.17 5.39 -0.41
N LEU A 170 12.98 6.45 0.37
CA LEU A 170 12.95 7.80 -0.15
C LEU A 170 14.32 8.22 -0.71
N ASP A 171 15.41 7.87 -0.03
CA ASP A 171 16.76 8.15 -0.48
C ASP A 171 17.09 7.45 -1.81
N ALA A 172 16.60 6.23 -2.00
CA ALA A 172 16.83 5.46 -3.21
C ALA A 172 16.11 6.03 -4.46
N HIS A 173 15.02 6.79 -4.27
CA HIS A 173 14.22 7.33 -5.36
C HIS A 173 14.40 8.83 -5.59
N PHE A 174 14.86 9.60 -4.56
CA PHE A 174 14.84 11.07 -4.62
C PHE A 174 16.18 11.74 -4.25
N LYS A 175 17.24 10.99 -4.01
CA LYS A 175 18.63 11.47 -3.90
C LYS A 175 19.43 11.00 -5.10
#